data_f95d0ebcc7bbc46b164afede7fa06a3b
#
_entry.id   f95d0ebcc7bbc46b164afede7fa06a3b
#
_cell.length_a   1.000
_cell.length_b   1.000
_cell.length_c   1.000
_cell.angle_alpha   90.00
_cell.angle_beta   90.00
_cell.angle_gamma   90.00
#
_symmetry.space_group_name_H-M   'P 1'
#
loop_
_entity.id
_entity.type
_entity.pdbx_description
1 polymer ?
#
loop_
_entity_poly.entity_id
_entity_poly.type
_entity_poly.pdbx_seq_one_letter_code
_entity_poly.pdbx_strand_id
1 'polypeptide(L)'
;MNICVYCSSSDQVCDEFKQLAAEFGKWMAHEGHTLVYGGATGGLMSAVAEGVANAGGDIIGIIPDCIIEKGRKSDLPTELFVVGDMAERKSMMKEYSDVFVVFPGGFGTLDEMFDTISACMVGEHDKLTILFNPDNFWMGLLLQLDKILKSGLGYKFTRNGNLKVVDTLDGLKEEIIKNENE
;
A
#
# COMPACT_ATOMS: atom_id res chain seq x y z
N MET A 1 7.55 -2.03 12.54
CA MET A 1 7.88 -1.90 11.11
C MET A 1 7.19 -0.70 10.48
N ASN A 2 7.73 -0.21 9.38
CA ASN A 2 7.08 0.77 8.51
C ASN A 2 6.30 0.04 7.41
N ILE A 3 4.98 0.17 7.42
CA ILE A 3 4.08 -0.50 6.47
C ILE A 3 3.58 0.52 5.45
N CYS A 4 3.97 0.35 4.18
CA CYS A 4 3.47 1.17 3.10
C CYS A 4 2.09 0.70 2.66
N VAL A 5 1.13 1.61 2.52
CA VAL A 5 -0.22 1.29 2.04
C VAL A 5 -0.51 2.04 0.75
N TYR A 6 -0.67 1.29 -0.35
CA TYR A 6 -1.16 1.77 -1.62
C TYR A 6 -2.66 1.51 -1.72
N CYS A 7 -3.46 2.53 -1.96
CA CYS A 7 -4.92 2.40 -1.96
C CYS A 7 -5.60 3.54 -2.74
N SER A 8 -6.91 3.38 -2.95
CA SER A 8 -7.73 4.40 -3.61
C SER A 8 -7.85 5.67 -2.78
N SER A 9 -7.72 6.82 -3.44
CA SER A 9 -8.04 8.13 -2.88
C SER A 9 -9.42 8.65 -3.33
N SER A 10 -10.25 7.83 -3.98
CA SER A 10 -11.59 8.19 -4.44
C SER A 10 -12.60 8.13 -3.29
N ASP A 11 -13.37 9.18 -3.11
CA ASP A 11 -14.44 9.22 -2.09
C ASP A 11 -15.64 8.33 -2.45
N GLN A 12 -15.73 7.87 -3.71
CA GLN A 12 -16.80 6.98 -4.20
C GLN A 12 -16.57 5.49 -3.82
N VAL A 13 -15.49 5.17 -3.12
CA VAL A 13 -15.23 3.82 -2.62
C VAL A 13 -16.31 3.42 -1.61
N CYS A 14 -16.77 2.15 -1.68
CA CYS A 14 -17.79 1.62 -0.77
C CYS A 14 -17.32 1.64 0.70
N ASP A 15 -18.29 1.72 1.59
CA ASP A 15 -18.01 1.86 3.03
C ASP A 15 -17.35 0.59 3.62
N GLU A 16 -17.60 -0.58 3.06
CA GLU A 16 -16.97 -1.84 3.46
C GLU A 16 -15.45 -1.78 3.32
N PHE A 17 -14.95 -1.28 2.19
CA PHE A 17 -13.49 -1.14 2.00
C PHE A 17 -12.90 -0.04 2.90
N LYS A 18 -13.65 1.04 3.16
CA LYS A 18 -13.22 2.07 4.13
C LYS A 18 -13.12 1.51 5.54
N GLN A 19 -14.08 0.67 5.96
CA GLN A 19 -14.05 0.01 7.26
C GLN A 19 -12.84 -0.92 7.39
N LEU A 20 -12.56 -1.75 6.37
CA LEU A 20 -11.38 -2.62 6.35
C LEU A 20 -10.07 -1.82 6.44
N ALA A 21 -9.97 -0.69 5.72
CA ALA A 21 -8.80 0.18 5.77
C ALA A 21 -8.63 0.84 7.16
N ALA A 22 -9.70 1.34 7.76
CA ALA A 22 -9.68 1.92 9.09
C ALA A 22 -9.32 0.90 10.18
N GLU A 23 -9.87 -0.32 10.10
CA GLU A 23 -9.56 -1.41 11.00
C GLU A 23 -8.10 -1.86 10.87
N PHE A 24 -7.58 -1.93 9.64
CA PHE A 24 -6.16 -2.22 9.41
C PHE A 24 -5.26 -1.14 10.00
N GLY A 25 -5.57 0.14 9.79
CA GLY A 25 -4.84 1.26 10.38
C GLY A 25 -4.82 1.21 11.91
N LYS A 26 -5.98 0.94 12.53
CA LYS A 26 -6.08 0.76 13.98
C LYS A 26 -5.21 -0.39 14.49
N TRP A 27 -5.21 -1.52 13.78
CA TRP A 27 -4.38 -2.67 14.12
C TRP A 27 -2.89 -2.32 14.03
N MET A 28 -2.46 -1.65 12.94
CA MET A 28 -1.06 -1.20 12.79
C MET A 28 -0.57 -0.39 13.99
N ALA A 29 -1.38 0.58 14.44
CA ALA A 29 -1.04 1.40 15.60
C ALA A 29 -0.93 0.58 16.90
N HIS A 30 -1.84 -0.39 17.13
CA HIS A 30 -1.80 -1.24 18.31
C HIS A 30 -0.58 -2.18 18.36
N GLU A 31 -0.10 -2.63 17.19
CA GLU A 31 1.12 -3.45 17.07
C GLU A 31 2.41 -2.61 17.03
N GLY A 32 2.31 -1.27 17.13
CA GLY A 32 3.46 -0.38 17.10
C GLY A 32 4.10 -0.22 15.71
N HIS A 33 3.33 -0.45 14.64
CA HIS A 33 3.76 -0.21 13.28
C HIS A 33 3.49 1.23 12.86
N THR A 34 4.32 1.77 11.97
CA THR A 34 4.16 3.09 11.37
C THR A 34 3.52 2.96 9.98
N LEU A 35 2.50 3.77 9.71
CA LEU A 35 1.94 3.89 8.37
C LEU A 35 2.84 4.75 7.48
N VAL A 36 3.21 4.24 6.31
CA VAL A 36 3.77 5.03 5.20
C VAL A 36 2.73 5.11 4.10
N TYR A 37 2.37 6.32 3.65
CA TYR A 37 1.36 6.48 2.59
C TYR A 37 1.54 7.78 1.79
N GLY A 38 0.69 7.98 0.80
CA GLY A 38 0.78 9.11 -0.11
C GLY A 38 0.45 10.49 0.44
N GLY A 39 0.25 10.66 1.74
CA GLY A 39 0.06 11.96 2.39
C GLY A 39 -1.21 12.74 1.98
N ALA A 40 -2.08 12.15 1.16
CA ALA A 40 -3.26 12.81 0.62
C ALA A 40 -4.55 12.41 1.35
N THR A 41 -5.57 13.26 1.23
CA THR A 41 -6.94 12.99 1.71
C THR A 41 -7.77 12.25 0.67
N GLY A 42 -8.84 11.60 1.13
CA GLY A 42 -9.89 10.96 0.36
C GLY A 42 -9.83 9.43 0.37
N GLY A 43 -11.00 8.82 0.23
CA GLY A 43 -11.19 7.37 0.09
C GLY A 43 -10.52 6.53 1.16
N LEU A 44 -9.83 5.48 0.73
CA LEU A 44 -9.12 4.56 1.62
C LEU A 44 -7.87 5.19 2.24
N MET A 45 -7.25 6.19 1.58
CA MET A 45 -6.11 6.92 2.15
C MET A 45 -6.49 7.61 3.44
N SER A 46 -7.63 8.34 3.47
CA SER A 46 -8.15 8.94 4.70
C SER A 46 -8.51 7.86 5.72
N ALA A 47 -9.21 6.81 5.31
CA ALA A 47 -9.69 5.78 6.23
C ALA A 47 -8.55 5.07 6.97
N VAL A 48 -7.48 4.67 6.29
CA VAL A 48 -6.34 4.02 6.94
C VAL A 48 -5.58 4.98 7.85
N ALA A 49 -5.34 6.23 7.40
CA ALA A 49 -4.63 7.23 8.20
C ALA A 49 -5.43 7.63 9.45
N GLU A 50 -6.74 7.81 9.35
CA GLU A 50 -7.64 8.04 10.49
C GLU A 50 -7.63 6.85 11.47
N GLY A 51 -7.61 5.62 10.94
CA GLY A 51 -7.50 4.42 11.77
C GLY A 51 -6.25 4.42 12.63
N VAL A 52 -5.09 4.76 12.05
CA VAL A 52 -3.81 4.87 12.75
C VAL A 52 -3.83 6.04 13.75
N ALA A 53 -4.22 7.24 13.30
CA ALA A 53 -4.21 8.46 14.12
C ALA A 53 -5.14 8.33 15.35
N ASN A 54 -6.36 7.81 15.18
CA ASN A 54 -7.32 7.60 16.25
C ASN A 54 -6.86 6.58 17.29
N ALA A 55 -5.95 5.69 16.93
CA ALA A 55 -5.32 4.72 17.83
C ALA A 55 -3.96 5.21 18.38
N GLY A 56 -3.54 6.44 18.07
CA GLY A 56 -2.32 7.07 18.57
C GLY A 56 -1.03 6.54 17.93
N GLY A 57 -1.11 5.98 16.72
CA GLY A 57 0.04 5.47 15.96
C GLY A 57 0.73 6.55 15.13
N ASP A 58 1.92 6.22 14.63
CA ASP A 58 2.75 7.09 13.80
C ASP A 58 2.42 6.98 12.31
N ILE A 59 2.50 8.11 11.61
CA ILE A 59 2.16 8.23 10.20
C ILE A 59 3.21 9.05 9.47
N ILE A 60 3.82 8.45 8.44
CA ILE A 60 4.70 9.12 7.48
C ILE A 60 3.91 9.37 6.19
N GLY A 61 3.71 10.63 5.85
CA GLY A 61 3.11 11.05 4.58
C GLY A 61 4.16 11.49 3.58
N ILE A 62 4.07 11.04 2.32
CA ILE A 62 4.95 11.47 1.24
C ILE A 62 4.09 12.01 0.10
N ILE A 63 4.09 13.33 -0.10
CA ILE A 63 3.14 14.02 -0.98
C ILE A 63 3.86 14.93 -1.97
N PRO A 64 3.54 14.88 -3.28
CA PRO A 64 4.11 15.81 -4.24
C PRO A 64 3.36 17.14 -4.24
N ASP A 65 4.08 18.22 -4.57
CA ASP A 65 3.55 19.58 -4.65
C ASP A 65 2.25 19.67 -5.46
N CYS A 66 2.18 18.99 -6.60
CA CYS A 66 1.01 19.02 -7.48
C CYS A 66 -0.28 18.45 -6.82
N ILE A 67 -0.16 17.66 -5.77
CA ILE A 67 -1.32 17.15 -4.98
C ILE A 67 -1.69 18.15 -3.90
N ILE A 68 -0.71 18.83 -3.29
CA ILE A 68 -0.93 19.94 -2.35
C ILE A 68 -1.68 21.10 -3.03
N GLU A 69 -1.26 21.47 -4.22
CA GLU A 69 -1.91 22.51 -5.03
C GLU A 69 -3.39 22.19 -5.34
N LYS A 70 -3.75 20.91 -5.39
CA LYS A 70 -5.15 20.46 -5.52
C LYS A 70 -5.94 20.47 -4.21
N GLY A 71 -5.34 20.96 -3.11
CA GLY A 71 -5.99 21.02 -1.79
C GLY A 71 -6.22 19.66 -1.12
N ARG A 72 -5.42 18.64 -1.50
CA ARG A 72 -5.62 17.27 -1.01
C ARG A 72 -4.61 16.81 0.04
N LYS A 73 -3.84 17.73 0.61
CA LYS A 73 -2.92 17.43 1.70
C LYS A 73 -3.67 16.94 2.95
N SER A 74 -3.19 15.87 3.55
CA SER A 74 -3.66 15.41 4.87
C SER A 74 -2.90 16.11 6.00
N ASP A 75 -3.60 16.40 7.11
CA ASP A 75 -3.02 16.94 8.34
C ASP A 75 -2.77 15.84 9.41
N LEU A 76 -3.02 14.58 9.07
CA LEU A 76 -2.85 13.44 9.99
C LEU A 76 -1.39 12.94 10.14
N PRO A 77 -0.48 13.07 9.13
CA PRO A 77 0.89 12.59 9.29
C PRO A 77 1.59 13.22 10.48
N THR A 78 2.26 12.38 11.30
CA THR A 78 3.20 12.81 12.33
C THR A 78 4.49 13.34 11.71
N GLU A 79 4.84 12.83 10.52
CA GLU A 79 5.94 13.31 9.68
C GLU A 79 5.47 13.41 8.22
N LEU A 80 5.73 14.55 7.58
CA LEU A 80 5.29 14.80 6.20
C LEU A 80 6.48 15.26 5.34
N PHE A 81 6.74 14.49 4.28
CA PHE A 81 7.71 14.84 3.24
C PHE A 81 7.00 15.40 2.02
N VAL A 82 7.41 16.59 1.61
CA VAL A 82 6.96 17.21 0.35
C VAL A 82 8.01 16.96 -0.71
N VAL A 83 7.61 16.41 -1.85
CA VAL A 83 8.51 16.02 -2.94
C VAL A 83 8.13 16.70 -4.25
N GLY A 84 9.08 16.77 -5.18
CA GLY A 84 8.88 17.52 -6.44
C GLY A 84 7.96 16.81 -7.42
N ASP A 85 7.98 15.47 -7.49
CA ASP A 85 7.19 14.72 -8.45
C ASP A 85 6.77 13.32 -7.96
N MET A 86 6.03 12.60 -8.81
CA MET A 86 5.53 11.24 -8.51
C MET A 86 6.64 10.18 -8.52
N ALA A 87 7.75 10.40 -9.22
CA ALA A 87 8.86 9.45 -9.24
C ALA A 87 9.62 9.51 -7.91
N GLU A 88 9.93 10.71 -7.43
CA GLU A 88 10.55 10.93 -6.12
C GLU A 88 9.66 10.39 -5.00
N ARG A 89 8.34 10.66 -5.06
CA ARG A 89 7.37 10.10 -4.11
C ARG A 89 7.46 8.58 -4.01
N LYS A 90 7.38 7.86 -5.13
CA LYS A 90 7.44 6.41 -5.16
C LYS A 90 8.80 5.87 -4.66
N SER A 91 9.89 6.56 -5.00
CA SER A 91 11.23 6.21 -4.52
C SER A 91 11.30 6.31 -2.99
N MET A 92 10.86 7.44 -2.42
CA MET A 92 10.85 7.63 -0.96
C MET A 92 9.91 6.65 -0.26
N MET A 93 8.72 6.38 -0.80
CA MET A 93 7.81 5.39 -0.21
C MET A 93 8.46 4.00 -0.14
N LYS A 94 9.22 3.60 -1.16
CA LYS A 94 9.99 2.34 -1.15
C LYS A 94 11.13 2.36 -0.13
N GLU A 95 11.83 3.47 -0.01
CA GLU A 95 12.95 3.62 0.93
C GLU A 95 12.51 3.54 2.39
N TYR A 96 11.43 4.24 2.74
CA TYR A 96 10.93 4.36 4.12
C TYR A 96 10.13 3.15 4.61
N SER A 97 9.88 2.15 3.78
CA SER A 97 9.00 1.03 4.11
C SER A 97 9.72 -0.30 4.20
N ASP A 98 9.26 -1.16 5.09
CA ASP A 98 9.74 -2.54 5.29
C ASP A 98 8.87 -3.55 4.51
N VAL A 99 7.58 -3.26 4.38
CA VAL A 99 6.58 -4.09 3.69
C VAL A 99 5.57 -3.21 2.96
N PHE A 100 5.03 -3.71 1.86
CA PHE A 100 4.02 -3.01 1.06
C PHE A 100 2.69 -3.76 1.09
N VAL A 101 1.62 -3.03 1.32
CA VAL A 101 0.25 -3.55 1.29
C VAL A 101 -0.56 -2.80 0.23
N VAL A 102 -1.17 -3.53 -0.67
CA VAL A 102 -1.96 -2.99 -1.77
C VAL A 102 -3.43 -3.26 -1.51
N PHE A 103 -4.16 -2.25 -1.09
CA PHE A 103 -5.61 -2.26 -0.95
C PHE A 103 -6.31 -2.05 -2.29
N PRO A 104 -7.63 -2.28 -2.38
CA PRO A 104 -8.42 -1.91 -3.55
C PRO A 104 -8.14 -0.47 -4.01
N GLY A 105 -7.92 -0.30 -5.32
CA GLY A 105 -7.57 1.00 -5.86
C GLY A 105 -7.62 1.06 -7.38
N GLY A 106 -7.32 2.23 -7.91
CA GLY A 106 -7.32 2.52 -9.34
C GLY A 106 -5.93 2.56 -9.95
N PHE A 107 -5.80 3.36 -11.03
CA PHE A 107 -4.56 3.47 -11.80
C PHE A 107 -3.34 3.88 -10.96
N GLY A 108 -3.50 4.83 -10.01
CA GLY A 108 -2.41 5.26 -9.14
C GLY A 108 -1.91 4.13 -8.24
N THR A 109 -2.83 3.35 -7.68
CA THR A 109 -2.51 2.18 -6.85
C THR A 109 -1.79 1.10 -7.66
N LEU A 110 -2.23 0.86 -8.91
CA LEU A 110 -1.56 -0.07 -9.81
C LEU A 110 -0.18 0.42 -10.25
N ASP A 111 -0.01 1.72 -10.51
CA ASP A 111 1.30 2.32 -10.81
C ASP A 111 2.28 2.13 -9.65
N GLU A 112 1.87 2.43 -8.42
CA GLU A 112 2.68 2.23 -7.22
C GLU A 112 3.03 0.75 -7.00
N MET A 113 2.06 -0.14 -7.14
CA MET A 113 2.25 -1.58 -6.98
C MET A 113 3.24 -2.14 -8.03
N PHE A 114 3.06 -1.82 -9.31
CA PHE A 114 3.92 -2.33 -10.37
C PHE A 114 5.32 -1.73 -10.34
N ASP A 115 5.46 -0.47 -9.97
CA ASP A 115 6.76 0.17 -9.72
C ASP A 115 7.54 -0.57 -8.61
N THR A 116 6.88 -0.88 -7.50
CA THR A 116 7.47 -1.63 -6.38
C THR A 116 7.83 -3.06 -6.77
N ILE A 117 6.92 -3.79 -7.44
CA ILE A 117 7.18 -5.15 -7.89
C ILE A 117 8.31 -5.18 -8.91
N SER A 118 8.34 -4.23 -9.84
CA SER A 118 9.40 -4.16 -10.87
C SER A 118 10.77 -3.89 -10.25
N ALA A 119 10.86 -2.99 -9.26
CA ALA A 119 12.07 -2.72 -8.50
C ALA A 119 12.58 -3.98 -7.78
N CYS A 120 11.68 -4.73 -7.14
CA CYS A 120 12.01 -6.02 -6.53
C CYS A 120 12.51 -7.05 -7.56
N MET A 121 11.89 -7.12 -8.74
CA MET A 121 12.29 -8.08 -9.80
C MET A 121 13.69 -7.82 -10.35
N VAL A 122 14.14 -6.55 -10.40
CA VAL A 122 15.50 -6.18 -10.85
C VAL A 122 16.51 -6.19 -9.72
N GLY A 123 16.08 -6.44 -8.48
CA GLY A 123 16.95 -6.60 -7.31
C GLY A 123 17.29 -5.30 -6.59
N GLU A 124 16.50 -4.23 -6.76
CA GLU A 124 16.66 -2.99 -5.99
C GLU A 124 16.27 -3.18 -4.51
N HIS A 125 15.35 -4.11 -4.23
CA HIS A 125 14.99 -4.53 -2.89
C HIS A 125 14.42 -5.96 -2.91
N ASP A 126 14.25 -6.56 -1.72
CA ASP A 126 13.66 -7.90 -1.51
C ASP A 126 12.43 -7.87 -0.58
N LYS A 127 11.88 -6.68 -0.33
CA LYS A 127 10.76 -6.47 0.58
C LYS A 127 9.47 -7.13 0.09
N LEU A 128 8.67 -7.63 1.03
CA LEU A 128 7.39 -8.28 0.77
C LEU A 128 6.34 -7.28 0.27
N THR A 129 5.59 -7.66 -0.75
CA THR A 129 4.39 -6.97 -1.22
C THR A 129 3.18 -7.87 -1.02
N ILE A 130 2.14 -7.39 -0.36
CA ILE A 130 0.89 -8.14 -0.11
C ILE A 130 -0.25 -7.47 -0.86
N LEU A 131 -0.84 -8.19 -1.81
CA LEU A 131 -2.05 -7.77 -2.52
C LEU A 131 -3.26 -8.20 -1.71
N PHE A 132 -3.91 -7.25 -1.05
CA PHE A 132 -5.14 -7.50 -0.31
C PHE A 132 -6.34 -7.49 -1.26
N ASN A 133 -7.00 -8.65 -1.38
CA ASN A 133 -8.01 -8.96 -2.39
C ASN A 133 -9.39 -9.25 -1.79
N PRO A 134 -9.96 -8.33 -0.97
CA PRO A 134 -11.30 -8.51 -0.42
C PRO A 134 -12.32 -8.60 -1.56
N ASP A 135 -13.32 -9.46 -1.39
CA ASP A 135 -14.39 -9.70 -2.37
C ASP A 135 -13.90 -9.98 -3.80
N ASN A 136 -12.73 -10.57 -3.92
CA ASN A 136 -12.11 -10.85 -5.23
C ASN A 136 -11.91 -9.61 -6.12
N PHE A 137 -11.73 -8.43 -5.52
CA PHE A 137 -11.56 -7.17 -6.24
C PHE A 137 -10.48 -7.24 -7.33
N TRP A 138 -9.36 -7.90 -7.05
CA TRP A 138 -8.24 -8.05 -7.98
C TRP A 138 -8.31 -9.27 -8.90
N MET A 139 -9.42 -10.03 -8.91
CA MET A 139 -9.51 -11.27 -9.69
C MET A 139 -9.19 -11.07 -11.18
N GLY A 140 -9.69 -10.00 -11.81
CA GLY A 140 -9.38 -9.69 -13.22
C GLY A 140 -7.89 -9.43 -13.46
N LEU A 141 -7.23 -8.75 -12.54
CA LEU A 141 -5.79 -8.50 -12.58
C LEU A 141 -5.01 -9.82 -12.42
N LEU A 142 -5.37 -10.63 -11.41
CA LEU A 142 -4.71 -11.91 -11.15
C LEU A 142 -4.81 -12.87 -12.34
N LEU A 143 -5.97 -12.94 -13.00
CA LEU A 143 -6.15 -13.70 -14.23
C LEU A 143 -5.26 -13.19 -15.38
N GLN A 144 -5.11 -11.88 -15.52
CA GLN A 144 -4.22 -11.30 -16.53
C GLN A 144 -2.75 -11.58 -16.23
N LEU A 145 -2.34 -11.49 -14.96
CA LEU A 145 -0.98 -11.80 -14.53
C LEU A 145 -0.65 -13.29 -14.77
N ASP A 146 -1.56 -14.19 -14.44
CA ASP A 146 -1.42 -15.64 -14.73
C ASP A 146 -1.25 -15.90 -16.24
N LYS A 147 -2.04 -15.21 -17.08
CA LYS A 147 -1.92 -15.30 -18.53
C LYS A 147 -0.56 -14.83 -19.04
N ILE A 148 -0.04 -13.72 -18.51
CA ILE A 148 1.30 -13.21 -18.85
C ILE A 148 2.36 -14.27 -18.53
N LEU A 149 2.32 -14.87 -17.34
CA LEU A 149 3.26 -15.89 -16.90
C LEU A 149 3.20 -17.14 -17.78
N LYS A 150 2.00 -17.66 -18.05
CA LYS A 150 1.77 -18.85 -18.90
C LYS A 150 2.18 -18.63 -20.35
N SER A 151 2.14 -17.39 -20.83
CA SER A 151 2.56 -17.03 -22.18
C SER A 151 4.08 -16.81 -22.32
N GLY A 152 4.84 -16.93 -21.23
CA GLY A 152 6.29 -16.67 -21.25
C GLY A 152 6.69 -15.20 -21.43
N LEU A 153 5.71 -14.28 -21.28
CA LEU A 153 5.92 -12.83 -21.44
C LEU A 153 6.38 -12.13 -20.16
N GLY A 154 6.44 -12.85 -19.05
CA GLY A 154 6.87 -12.34 -17.76
C GLY A 154 7.68 -13.36 -16.99
N TYR A 155 8.51 -12.86 -16.10
CA TYR A 155 9.18 -13.70 -15.11
C TYR A 155 8.19 -14.03 -13.98
N LYS A 156 8.41 -15.13 -13.26
CA LYS A 156 7.63 -15.38 -12.03
C LYS A 156 7.78 -14.17 -11.14
N PHE A 157 6.65 -13.58 -10.72
CA PHE A 157 6.60 -12.43 -9.79
C PHE A 157 7.31 -12.70 -8.46
N THR A 158 7.72 -13.91 -8.27
CA THR A 158 8.34 -14.36 -7.04
C THR A 158 9.70 -14.95 -7.37
N ARG A 159 10.72 -14.11 -7.45
CA ARG A 159 12.08 -14.63 -7.34
C ARG A 159 12.27 -15.34 -6.00
N ASN A 160 11.60 -14.85 -4.93
CA ASN A 160 11.68 -15.37 -3.56
C ASN A 160 10.32 -15.39 -2.83
N GLY A 161 9.16 -15.40 -3.51
CA GLY A 161 7.86 -15.31 -2.83
C GLY A 161 7.45 -13.93 -2.36
N ASN A 162 8.05 -12.87 -2.88
CA ASN A 162 7.87 -11.50 -2.40
C ASN A 162 6.54 -10.83 -2.79
N LEU A 163 5.68 -11.49 -3.57
CA LEU A 163 4.29 -11.08 -3.80
C LEU A 163 3.36 -12.14 -3.25
N LYS A 164 2.54 -11.78 -2.28
CA LYS A 164 1.50 -12.64 -1.71
C LYS A 164 0.13 -12.04 -1.98
N VAL A 165 -0.87 -12.89 -2.09
CA VAL A 165 -2.28 -12.49 -2.23
C VAL A 165 -3.03 -13.01 -1.03
N VAL A 166 -3.82 -12.15 -0.37
CA VAL A 166 -4.64 -12.51 0.79
C VAL A 166 -6.03 -11.90 0.63
N ASP A 167 -7.04 -12.68 0.97
CA ASP A 167 -8.45 -12.30 0.74
C ASP A 167 -9.12 -11.75 2.02
N THR A 168 -8.51 -11.93 3.20
CA THR A 168 -9.09 -11.52 4.48
C THR A 168 -8.14 -10.60 5.24
N LEU A 169 -8.72 -9.74 6.08
CA LEU A 169 -7.95 -8.83 6.91
C LEU A 169 -7.07 -9.59 7.93
N ASP A 170 -7.57 -10.69 8.48
CA ASP A 170 -6.78 -11.52 9.40
C ASP A 170 -5.62 -12.20 8.68
N GLY A 171 -5.82 -12.72 7.47
CA GLY A 171 -4.74 -13.25 6.65
C GLY A 171 -3.68 -12.21 6.29
N LEU A 172 -4.10 -10.94 6.08
CA LEU A 172 -3.16 -9.83 5.87
C LEU A 172 -2.29 -9.58 7.11
N LYS A 173 -2.91 -9.51 8.29
CA LYS A 173 -2.20 -9.32 9.57
C LYS A 173 -1.22 -10.47 9.85
N GLU A 174 -1.65 -11.73 9.63
CA GLU A 174 -0.81 -12.92 9.81
C GLU A 174 0.43 -12.91 8.91
N GLU A 175 0.30 -12.52 7.64
CA GLU A 175 1.44 -12.44 6.71
C GLU A 175 2.44 -11.34 7.10
N ILE A 176 1.96 -10.20 7.64
CA ILE A 176 2.82 -9.13 8.14
C ILE A 176 3.58 -9.59 9.39
N ILE A 177 2.90 -10.19 10.37
CA ILE A 177 3.53 -10.72 11.59
C ILE A 177 4.57 -11.79 11.25
N LYS A 178 4.27 -12.65 10.28
CA LYS A 178 5.22 -13.67 9.83
C LYS A 178 6.48 -13.05 9.22
N ASN A 179 6.32 -12.04 8.36
CA ASN A 179 7.45 -11.33 7.75
C ASN A 179 8.32 -10.60 8.78
N GLU A 180 7.74 -10.12 9.88
CA GLU A 180 8.48 -9.46 10.96
C GLU A 180 9.40 -10.43 11.74
N ASN A 181 9.05 -11.72 11.75
CA ASN A 181 9.77 -12.76 12.50
C ASN A 181 10.78 -13.55 11.64
N GLU A 182 10.85 -13.30 10.33
CA GLU A 182 11.83 -13.91 9.41
C GLU A 182 13.09 -13.03 9.28
#